data_7ddd5d80cb13b7f99d27f7b7851b6b03
#
_entry.id   7ddd5d80cb13b7f99d27f7b7851b6b03
#
_cell.length_a   1.000
_cell.length_b   1.000
_cell.length_c   1.000
_cell.angle_alpha   90.00
_cell.angle_beta   90.00
_cell.angle_gamma   90.00
#
_symmetry.space_group_name_H-M   'P 1'
#
loop_
_entity.id
_entity.type
_entity.pdbx_description
1 polymer ?
#
loop_
_entity_poly.entity_id
_entity_poly.type
_entity_poly.pdbx_seq_one_letter_code
_entity_poly.pdbx_strand_id
1 'polypeptide(L)'
;TIVEILNNNGCFDFVLQLLKTRSSKRFLWIISSVTFIISANLDNLTTTVMMLTMMHKLIPNRRHRLLYGSAIVLAANCGGALTVIGDPVGLTLWNAGAVTATNFSMSLMLPCLAAWAIPTYLIGRTLPERVQTEWVTMPYRGDDTRLNVWQRLLMLFVGIGGLWFIPTCHNITQLSPFLGACCVLAVLWMVNELFNRKLMNDDAMIQRQIPRVLQYGVIQMMLFVMGIMLAVGVVNETGALATVREFIDNNINNVWILGLMSAFFSCFIDTFANAYSWFSIFGISELQIATPEVLKDVSAFAQNGSFWKIIAYTSALG
;
A
#
# COMPACT_ATOMS: atom_id res chain seq x y z
N THR A 1 4.31 10.90 -2.07
CA THR A 1 4.31 12.39 -1.93
C THR A 1 3.09 12.88 -1.18
N ILE A 2 1.83 12.56 -1.62
CA ILE A 2 0.58 13.00 -0.95
C ILE A 2 0.59 12.61 0.54
N VAL A 3 0.90 11.34 0.82
CA VAL A 3 0.97 10.77 2.18
C VAL A 3 2.02 11.47 3.03
N GLU A 4 3.18 11.70 2.47
CA GLU A 4 4.29 12.35 3.15
C GLU A 4 3.95 13.81 3.55
N ILE A 5 3.24 14.52 2.67
CA ILE A 5 2.72 15.87 2.98
C ILE A 5 1.75 15.80 4.16
N LEU A 6 0.81 14.85 4.16
CA LEU A 6 -0.15 14.67 5.23
C LEU A 6 0.53 14.30 6.56
N ASN A 7 1.51 13.41 6.52
CA ASN A 7 2.26 12.98 7.70
C ASN A 7 3.09 14.13 8.30
N ASN A 8 3.77 14.90 7.47
CA ASN A 8 4.58 16.04 7.91
C ASN A 8 3.74 17.18 8.51
N ASN A 9 2.47 17.28 8.15
CA ASN A 9 1.54 18.24 8.73
C ASN A 9 0.77 17.70 9.95
N GLY A 10 1.10 16.48 10.42
CA GLY A 10 0.47 15.88 11.60
C GLY A 10 -1.01 15.53 11.40
N CYS A 11 -1.43 15.30 10.14
CA CYS A 11 -2.83 14.97 9.85
C CYS A 11 -3.29 13.63 10.44
N PHE A 12 -2.35 12.75 10.83
CA PHE A 12 -2.65 11.44 11.43
C PHE A 12 -2.62 11.42 12.97
N ASP A 13 -2.46 12.58 13.62
CA ASP A 13 -2.37 12.67 15.10
C ASP A 13 -3.63 12.19 15.80
N PHE A 14 -4.79 12.21 15.14
CA PHE A 14 -6.05 11.68 15.67
C PHE A 14 -5.96 10.17 15.96
N VAL A 15 -5.11 9.44 15.27
CA VAL A 15 -4.90 7.99 15.51
C VAL A 15 -4.44 7.76 16.95
N LEU A 16 -3.58 8.62 17.49
CA LEU A 16 -3.11 8.54 18.87
C LEU A 16 -4.25 8.68 19.88
N GLN A 17 -5.26 9.50 19.57
CA GLN A 17 -6.43 9.68 20.43
C GLN A 17 -7.32 8.43 20.46
N LEU A 18 -7.45 7.72 19.32
CA LEU A 18 -8.19 6.46 19.23
C LEU A 18 -7.51 5.32 20.01
N LEU A 19 -6.20 5.38 20.17
CA LEU A 19 -5.41 4.36 20.88
C LEU A 19 -5.49 4.42 22.39
N LYS A 20 -6.20 5.39 23.01
CA LYS A 20 -6.37 5.53 24.46
C LYS A 20 -7.23 4.41 25.04
N THR A 21 -6.69 3.19 25.13
CA THR A 21 -7.36 2.04 25.77
C THR A 21 -6.41 1.28 26.68
N ARG A 22 -6.94 0.70 27.77
CA ARG A 22 -6.15 -0.09 28.74
C ARG A 22 -6.15 -1.60 28.43
N SER A 23 -7.03 -2.06 27.55
CA SER A 23 -7.14 -3.48 27.21
C SER A 23 -6.23 -3.82 26.02
N SER A 24 -5.29 -4.76 26.18
CA SER A 24 -4.37 -5.20 25.13
C SER A 24 -5.09 -5.65 23.85
N LYS A 25 -6.15 -6.43 23.99
CA LYS A 25 -6.91 -6.94 22.85
C LYS A 25 -7.62 -5.83 22.08
N ARG A 26 -8.27 -4.89 22.80
CA ARG A 26 -8.91 -3.72 22.16
C ARG A 26 -7.88 -2.84 21.47
N PHE A 27 -6.75 -2.61 22.12
CA PHE A 27 -5.65 -1.85 21.54
C PHE A 27 -5.14 -2.48 20.25
N LEU A 28 -4.92 -3.82 20.23
CA LEU A 28 -4.50 -4.56 19.05
C LEU A 28 -5.49 -4.40 17.90
N TRP A 29 -6.79 -4.62 18.14
CA TRP A 29 -7.81 -4.49 17.11
C TRP A 29 -7.94 -3.07 16.58
N ILE A 30 -7.88 -2.06 17.44
CA ILE A 30 -7.96 -0.66 17.00
C ILE A 30 -6.75 -0.32 16.13
N ILE A 31 -5.52 -0.63 16.58
CA ILE A 31 -4.33 -0.26 15.82
C ILE A 31 -4.24 -1.01 14.50
N SER A 32 -4.55 -2.30 14.49
CA SER A 32 -4.53 -3.09 13.23
C SER A 32 -5.64 -2.68 12.27
N SER A 33 -6.87 -2.36 12.75
CA SER A 33 -7.95 -1.85 11.90
C SER A 33 -7.61 -0.49 11.29
N VAL A 34 -7.08 0.41 12.10
CA VAL A 34 -6.66 1.74 11.63
C VAL A 34 -5.53 1.60 10.61
N THR A 35 -4.55 0.73 10.87
CA THR A 35 -3.46 0.45 9.93
C THR A 35 -4.00 -0.11 8.62
N PHE A 36 -4.91 -1.07 8.66
CA PHE A 36 -5.54 -1.67 7.48
C PHE A 36 -6.26 -0.61 6.63
N ILE A 37 -7.09 0.24 7.24
CA ILE A 37 -7.83 1.29 6.53
C ILE A 37 -6.90 2.35 5.96
N ILE A 38 -5.88 2.77 6.70
CA ILE A 38 -4.91 3.74 6.24
C ILE A 38 -4.13 3.15 5.07
N SER A 39 -3.63 1.93 5.18
CA SER A 39 -2.84 1.28 4.13
C SER A 39 -3.64 0.99 2.87
N ALA A 40 -4.93 0.74 2.96
CA ALA A 40 -5.80 0.60 1.78
C ALA A 40 -5.91 1.88 0.95
N ASN A 41 -5.61 3.04 1.54
CA ASN A 41 -5.67 4.34 0.86
C ASN A 41 -4.29 4.95 0.61
N LEU A 42 -3.31 4.52 1.41
CA LEU A 42 -1.94 5.00 1.36
C LEU A 42 -1.02 3.82 1.09
N ASP A 43 0.20 4.11 0.68
CA ASP A 43 1.23 3.10 0.49
C ASP A 43 1.48 2.27 1.77
N ASN A 44 1.57 0.94 1.63
CA ASN A 44 1.77 -0.01 2.72
C ASN A 44 3.10 0.23 3.46
N LEU A 45 4.18 0.57 2.75
CA LEU A 45 5.49 0.82 3.34
C LEU A 45 5.45 2.06 4.26
N THR A 46 4.95 3.18 3.74
CA THR A 46 4.83 4.43 4.50
C THR A 46 3.93 4.27 5.72
N THR A 47 2.79 3.58 5.55
CA THR A 47 1.86 3.28 6.65
C THR A 47 2.53 2.42 7.72
N THR A 48 3.27 1.39 7.31
CA THR A 48 4.00 0.51 8.23
C THR A 48 5.03 1.28 9.05
N VAL A 49 5.88 2.07 8.39
CA VAL A 49 6.92 2.87 9.08
C VAL A 49 6.29 3.86 10.06
N MET A 50 5.23 4.54 9.65
CA MET A 50 4.51 5.49 10.50
C MET A 50 3.93 4.80 11.75
N MET A 51 3.21 3.70 11.58
CA MET A 51 2.56 2.99 12.68
C MET A 51 3.56 2.29 13.60
N LEU A 52 4.65 1.72 13.06
CA LEU A 52 5.73 1.15 13.87
C LEU A 52 6.47 2.21 14.67
N THR A 53 6.70 3.39 14.10
CA THR A 53 7.32 4.51 14.81
C THR A 53 6.46 4.97 15.98
N MET A 54 5.14 5.08 15.78
CA MET A 54 4.19 5.36 16.86
C MET A 54 4.22 4.28 17.93
N MET A 55 4.21 3.00 17.51
CA MET A 55 4.24 1.86 18.44
C MET A 55 5.53 1.79 19.24
N HIS A 56 6.67 2.10 18.63
CA HIS A 56 7.96 2.13 19.32
C HIS A 56 7.97 3.09 20.50
N LYS A 57 7.26 4.19 20.40
CA LYS A 57 7.18 5.21 21.44
C LYS A 57 6.13 4.86 22.52
N LEU A 58 5.04 4.18 22.15
CA LEU A 58 3.92 3.87 23.07
C LEU A 58 4.18 2.64 23.94
N ILE A 59 4.93 1.65 23.44
CA ILE A 59 5.11 0.36 24.15
C ILE A 59 6.59 0.14 24.48
N PRO A 60 7.00 0.27 25.76
CA PRO A 60 8.38 0.10 26.20
C PRO A 60 8.82 -1.37 26.12
N ASN A 61 7.92 -2.31 26.39
CA ASN A 61 8.25 -3.75 26.43
C ASN A 61 8.52 -4.31 25.03
N ARG A 62 9.76 -4.78 24.79
CA ARG A 62 10.22 -5.30 23.49
C ARG A 62 9.36 -6.44 22.97
N ARG A 63 8.98 -7.41 23.83
CA ARG A 63 8.17 -8.58 23.40
C ARG A 63 6.79 -8.17 22.94
N HIS A 64 6.12 -7.31 23.69
CA HIS A 64 4.78 -6.81 23.30
C HIS A 64 4.87 -5.95 22.04
N ARG A 65 5.90 -5.13 21.94
CA ARG A 65 6.14 -4.29 20.76
C ARG A 65 6.34 -5.12 19.49
N LEU A 66 7.01 -6.28 19.56
CA LEU A 66 7.14 -7.19 18.42
C LEU A 66 5.79 -7.77 18.01
N LEU A 67 4.94 -8.19 18.97
CA LEU A 67 3.61 -8.74 18.67
C LEU A 67 2.67 -7.69 18.04
N TYR A 68 2.67 -6.47 18.55
CA TYR A 68 1.90 -5.39 17.92
C TYR A 68 2.49 -4.99 16.56
N GLY A 69 3.82 -4.97 16.46
CA GLY A 69 4.52 -4.67 15.22
C GLY A 69 4.19 -5.67 14.10
N SER A 70 4.19 -6.98 14.41
CA SER A 70 3.80 -7.99 13.42
C SER A 70 2.33 -7.84 12.99
N ALA A 71 1.42 -7.50 13.90
CA ALA A 71 0.03 -7.21 13.54
C ALA A 71 -0.11 -5.96 12.66
N ILE A 72 0.70 -4.92 12.89
CA ILE A 72 0.75 -3.72 12.06
C ILE A 72 1.23 -4.06 10.65
N VAL A 73 2.33 -4.80 10.51
CA VAL A 73 2.88 -5.19 9.20
C VAL A 73 1.86 -6.02 8.41
N LEU A 74 1.26 -7.02 9.04
CA LEU A 74 0.21 -7.83 8.41
C LEU A 74 -1.01 -7.00 7.99
N ALA A 75 -1.46 -6.10 8.87
CA ALA A 75 -2.59 -5.22 8.56
C ALA A 75 -2.27 -4.25 7.42
N ALA A 76 -1.04 -3.73 7.36
CA ALA A 76 -0.60 -2.85 6.29
C ALA A 76 -0.54 -3.58 4.94
N ASN A 77 0.03 -4.78 4.89
CA ASN A 77 0.10 -5.56 3.67
C ASN A 77 -1.30 -5.98 3.19
N CYS A 78 -2.16 -6.46 4.10
CA CYS A 78 -3.54 -6.82 3.74
C CYS A 78 -4.36 -5.60 3.28
N GLY A 79 -4.17 -4.44 3.91
CA GLY A 79 -4.82 -3.19 3.51
C GLY A 79 -4.32 -2.70 2.15
N GLY A 80 -3.00 -2.71 1.94
CA GLY A 80 -2.37 -2.34 0.67
C GLY A 80 -2.83 -3.21 -0.49
N ALA A 81 -2.92 -4.53 -0.28
CA ALA A 81 -3.40 -5.48 -1.29
C ALA A 81 -4.89 -5.30 -1.66
N LEU A 82 -5.68 -4.63 -0.81
CA LEU A 82 -7.13 -4.47 -1.03
C LEU A 82 -7.44 -3.53 -2.20
N THR A 83 -6.66 -2.49 -2.40
CA THR A 83 -6.92 -1.46 -3.41
C THR A 83 -5.76 -1.35 -4.40
N VAL A 84 -6.06 -0.90 -5.61
CA VAL A 84 -5.03 -0.68 -6.64
C VAL A 84 -4.04 0.43 -6.29
N ILE A 85 -4.35 1.30 -5.31
CA ILE A 85 -3.52 2.44 -4.91
C ILE A 85 -2.68 2.11 -3.68
N GLY A 86 -3.12 1.17 -2.86
CA GLY A 86 -2.50 0.84 -1.57
C GLY A 86 -1.16 0.10 -1.69
N ASP A 87 -0.85 -0.46 -2.87
CA ASP A 87 0.41 -1.16 -3.13
C ASP A 87 0.92 -0.81 -4.54
N PRO A 88 2.25 -0.62 -4.75
CA PRO A 88 2.85 -0.45 -6.06
C PRO A 88 2.50 -1.56 -7.07
N VAL A 89 2.29 -2.79 -6.60
CA VAL A 89 1.85 -3.93 -7.43
C VAL A 89 0.48 -3.66 -8.06
N GLY A 90 -0.51 -3.31 -7.24
CA GLY A 90 -1.87 -3.00 -7.71
C GLY A 90 -1.87 -1.83 -8.70
N LEU A 91 -1.10 -0.80 -8.40
CA LEU A 91 -0.97 0.38 -9.25
C LEU A 91 -0.37 0.04 -10.62
N THR A 92 0.66 -0.82 -10.65
CA THR A 92 1.31 -1.24 -11.90
C THR A 92 0.36 -2.07 -12.76
N LEU A 93 -0.33 -3.05 -12.18
CA LEU A 93 -1.30 -3.89 -12.89
C LEU A 93 -2.48 -3.06 -13.42
N TRP A 94 -2.93 -2.07 -12.67
CA TRP A 94 -3.99 -1.17 -13.10
C TRP A 94 -3.54 -0.25 -14.25
N ASN A 95 -2.35 0.35 -14.12
CA ASN A 95 -1.79 1.23 -15.16
C ASN A 95 -1.49 0.47 -16.47
N ALA A 96 -1.11 -0.80 -16.36
CA ALA A 96 -0.90 -1.71 -17.50
C ALA A 96 -2.21 -2.22 -18.13
N GLY A 97 -3.38 -1.92 -17.51
CA GLY A 97 -4.68 -2.39 -18.00
C GLY A 97 -5.01 -3.84 -17.64
N ALA A 98 -4.19 -4.50 -16.82
CA ALA A 98 -4.41 -5.89 -16.40
C ALA A 98 -5.63 -6.04 -15.48
N VAL A 99 -5.94 -5.01 -14.68
CA VAL A 99 -7.07 -5.00 -13.76
C VAL A 99 -7.79 -3.65 -13.78
N THR A 100 -9.08 -3.66 -13.45
CA THR A 100 -9.86 -2.44 -13.17
C THR A 100 -9.95 -2.24 -11.67
N ALA A 101 -9.89 -1.00 -11.19
CA ALA A 101 -9.83 -0.67 -9.76
C ALA A 101 -11.00 -1.28 -8.97
N THR A 102 -12.23 -1.16 -9.49
CA THR A 102 -13.44 -1.68 -8.81
C THR A 102 -13.45 -3.19 -8.72
N ASN A 103 -13.16 -3.89 -9.83
CA ASN A 103 -13.18 -5.36 -9.87
C ASN A 103 -12.08 -5.94 -8.98
N PHE A 104 -10.89 -5.33 -8.99
CA PHE A 104 -9.77 -5.70 -8.15
C PHE A 104 -10.13 -5.65 -6.66
N SER A 105 -10.59 -4.48 -6.18
CA SER A 105 -10.93 -4.29 -4.76
C SER A 105 -12.09 -5.18 -4.32
N MET A 106 -13.13 -5.35 -5.14
CA MET A 106 -14.25 -6.23 -4.80
C MET A 106 -13.86 -7.70 -4.71
N SER A 107 -12.99 -8.17 -5.61
CA SER A 107 -12.53 -9.56 -5.60
C SER A 107 -11.61 -9.87 -4.42
N LEU A 108 -10.75 -8.93 -4.02
CA LEU A 108 -9.77 -9.12 -2.96
C LEU A 108 -10.28 -8.74 -1.57
N MET A 109 -11.47 -8.14 -1.46
CA MET A 109 -12.01 -7.68 -0.18
C MET A 109 -12.10 -8.82 0.85
N LEU A 110 -12.71 -9.93 0.49
CA LEU A 110 -12.90 -11.04 1.40
C LEU A 110 -11.60 -11.77 1.77
N PRO A 111 -10.70 -12.12 0.82
CA PRO A 111 -9.40 -12.69 1.14
C PRO A 111 -8.54 -11.79 2.03
N CYS A 112 -8.45 -10.48 1.73
CA CYS A 112 -7.67 -9.53 2.52
C CYS A 112 -8.21 -9.37 3.94
N LEU A 113 -9.53 -9.30 4.11
CA LEU A 113 -10.15 -9.26 5.44
C LEU A 113 -9.88 -10.55 6.23
N ALA A 114 -9.94 -11.71 5.61
CA ALA A 114 -9.63 -12.97 6.26
C ALA A 114 -8.15 -13.07 6.66
N ALA A 115 -7.23 -12.69 5.75
CA ALA A 115 -5.80 -12.68 6.00
C ALA A 115 -5.39 -11.70 7.09
N TRP A 116 -6.12 -10.59 7.26
CA TRP A 116 -5.92 -9.65 8.36
C TRP A 116 -6.52 -10.13 9.67
N ALA A 117 -7.79 -10.60 9.67
CA ALA A 117 -8.53 -10.88 10.89
C ALA A 117 -8.02 -12.13 11.62
N ILE A 118 -7.69 -13.23 10.88
CA ILE A 118 -7.27 -14.49 11.47
C ILE A 118 -5.96 -14.34 12.25
N PRO A 119 -4.85 -13.82 11.69
CA PRO A 119 -3.60 -13.66 12.43
C PRO A 119 -3.73 -12.63 13.56
N THR A 120 -4.48 -11.55 13.36
CA THR A 120 -4.73 -10.54 14.41
C THR A 120 -5.44 -11.18 15.61
N TYR A 121 -6.42 -12.05 15.39
CA TYR A 121 -7.08 -12.79 16.45
C TYR A 121 -6.14 -13.74 17.19
N LEU A 122 -5.30 -14.47 16.46
CA LEU A 122 -4.29 -15.39 17.03
C LEU A 122 -3.27 -14.64 17.88
N ILE A 123 -2.74 -13.51 17.38
CA ILE A 123 -1.84 -12.64 18.12
C ILE A 123 -2.52 -12.11 19.39
N GLY A 124 -3.80 -11.75 19.30
CA GLY A 124 -4.58 -11.27 20.44
C GLY A 124 -4.74 -12.29 21.59
N ARG A 125 -4.60 -13.59 21.29
CA ARG A 125 -4.60 -14.65 22.33
C ARG A 125 -3.28 -14.74 23.09
N THR A 126 -2.19 -14.31 22.51
CA THR A 126 -0.86 -14.38 23.14
C THR A 126 -0.51 -13.14 23.97
N LEU A 127 -1.32 -12.07 23.88
CA LEU A 127 -1.10 -10.83 24.58
C LEU A 127 -1.68 -10.86 26.01
N PRO A 128 -1.04 -10.17 26.99
CA PRO A 128 -1.55 -10.01 28.34
C PRO A 128 -2.85 -9.18 28.34
N GLU A 129 -3.66 -9.29 29.40
CA GLU A 129 -4.95 -8.59 29.48
C GLU A 129 -4.85 -7.07 29.48
N ARG A 130 -3.76 -6.52 30.06
CA ARG A 130 -3.56 -5.08 30.17
C ARG A 130 -2.29 -4.63 29.44
N VAL A 131 -2.44 -3.56 28.68
CA VAL A 131 -1.31 -2.87 28.04
C VAL A 131 -0.64 -1.95 29.07
N GLN A 132 0.68 -2.08 29.19
CA GLN A 132 1.52 -1.06 29.84
C GLN A 132 1.91 -0.04 28.75
N THR A 133 1.13 0.99 28.58
CA THR A 133 1.44 2.10 27.68
C THR A 133 2.01 3.24 28.50
N GLU A 134 3.21 3.65 28.16
CA GLU A 134 3.72 4.95 28.60
C GLU A 134 3.12 6.02 27.69
N TRP A 135 2.10 6.69 28.20
CA TRP A 135 1.57 7.89 27.56
C TRP A 135 2.56 9.03 27.82
N VAL A 136 3.69 8.99 27.12
CA VAL A 136 4.55 10.15 27.01
C VAL A 136 3.72 11.19 26.26
N THR A 137 3.48 12.34 26.89
CA THR A 137 3.10 13.57 26.17
C THR A 137 4.26 13.84 25.20
N MET A 138 4.15 13.28 24.01
CA MET A 138 5.17 13.52 23.02
C MET A 138 5.09 14.98 22.63
N PRO A 139 6.22 15.70 22.61
CA PRO A 139 6.39 16.77 21.67
C PRO A 139 6.35 16.11 20.29
N TYR A 140 5.13 15.87 19.81
CA TYR A 140 4.92 15.36 18.46
C TYR A 140 5.43 16.42 17.49
N ARG A 141 6.02 16.00 16.40
CA ARG A 141 6.42 16.87 15.28
C ARG A 141 5.30 17.84 14.86
N GLY A 142 4.08 17.64 15.36
CA GLY A 142 2.88 18.43 15.15
C GLY A 142 2.59 19.49 16.20
N ASP A 143 3.23 19.48 17.37
CA ASP A 143 3.05 20.57 18.37
C ASP A 143 3.65 21.89 17.89
N ASP A 144 4.64 21.82 17.00
CA ASP A 144 5.19 22.99 16.31
C ASP A 144 4.32 23.47 15.14
N THR A 145 3.30 22.69 14.72
CA THR A 145 2.34 23.16 13.73
C THR A 145 1.25 23.97 14.42
N ARG A 146 1.24 25.27 14.22
CA ARG A 146 0.13 26.15 14.59
C ARG A 146 -1.14 25.92 13.74
N LEU A 147 -1.25 24.73 13.08
CA LEU A 147 -2.41 24.37 12.29
C LEU A 147 -3.57 23.97 13.20
N ASN A 148 -4.72 24.57 13.00
CA ASN A 148 -5.95 24.22 13.68
C ASN A 148 -6.40 22.81 13.30
N VAL A 149 -7.15 22.14 14.21
CA VAL A 149 -7.72 20.80 13.98
C VAL A 149 -8.53 20.75 12.67
N TRP A 150 -9.29 21.81 12.36
CA TRP A 150 -10.05 21.93 11.13
C TRP A 150 -9.18 21.99 9.87
N GLN A 151 -8.02 22.63 9.92
CA GLN A 151 -7.08 22.68 8.80
C GLN A 151 -6.45 21.31 8.55
N ARG A 152 -6.07 20.59 9.61
CA ARG A 152 -5.56 19.21 9.51
C ARG A 152 -6.61 18.25 8.94
N LEU A 153 -7.87 18.35 9.41
CA LEU A 153 -8.99 17.59 8.87
C LEU A 153 -9.26 17.89 7.40
N LEU A 154 -9.21 19.15 7.01
CA LEU A 154 -9.40 19.55 5.61
C LEU A 154 -8.28 19.02 4.72
N MET A 155 -7.03 19.13 5.15
CA MET A 155 -5.90 18.54 4.41
C MET A 155 -6.03 17.02 4.28
N LEU A 156 -6.43 16.34 5.35
CA LEU A 156 -6.67 14.89 5.35
C LEU A 156 -7.81 14.52 4.39
N PHE A 157 -8.90 15.28 4.42
CA PHE A 157 -10.03 15.06 3.50
C PHE A 157 -9.64 15.30 2.04
N VAL A 158 -8.87 16.35 1.75
CA VAL A 158 -8.36 16.63 0.39
C VAL A 158 -7.38 15.54 -0.05
N GLY A 159 -6.49 15.08 0.83
CA GLY A 159 -5.51 14.04 0.51
C GLY A 159 -6.16 12.68 0.29
N ILE A 160 -6.90 12.16 1.26
CA ILE A 160 -7.55 10.84 1.18
C ILE A 160 -8.69 10.86 0.17
N GLY A 161 -9.55 11.89 0.21
CA GLY A 161 -10.63 12.05 -0.77
C GLY A 161 -10.11 12.20 -2.19
N GLY A 162 -8.97 12.89 -2.36
CA GLY A 162 -8.27 13.00 -3.63
C GLY A 162 -7.79 11.65 -4.14
N LEU A 163 -7.24 10.77 -3.27
CA LEU A 163 -6.82 9.43 -3.68
C LEU A 163 -8.01 8.60 -4.21
N TRP A 164 -9.17 8.71 -3.58
CA TRP A 164 -10.40 8.07 -4.07
C TRP A 164 -10.92 8.70 -5.37
N PHE A 165 -10.62 9.97 -5.59
CA PHE A 165 -10.97 10.66 -6.84
C PHE A 165 -10.19 10.12 -8.04
N ILE A 166 -8.97 9.61 -7.88
CA ILE A 166 -8.12 9.12 -8.98
C ILE A 166 -8.80 8.01 -9.78
N PRO A 167 -9.27 6.89 -9.17
CA PRO A 167 -9.99 5.85 -9.91
C PRO A 167 -11.31 6.35 -10.51
N THR A 168 -12.03 7.22 -9.80
CA THR A 168 -13.28 7.79 -10.28
C THR A 168 -13.05 8.66 -11.52
N CYS A 169 -12.04 9.52 -11.49
CA CYS A 169 -11.63 10.35 -12.61
C CYS A 169 -11.23 9.50 -13.82
N HIS A 170 -10.42 8.46 -13.61
CA HIS A 170 -10.03 7.53 -14.67
C HIS A 170 -11.24 6.84 -15.31
N ASN A 171 -12.18 6.35 -14.51
CA ASN A 171 -13.39 5.68 -15.01
C ASN A 171 -14.29 6.59 -15.84
N ILE A 172 -14.38 7.89 -15.50
CA ILE A 172 -15.20 8.87 -16.21
C ILE A 172 -14.50 9.40 -17.46
N THR A 173 -13.21 9.73 -17.35
CA THR A 173 -12.49 10.45 -18.41
C THR A 173 -11.67 9.55 -19.32
N GLN A 174 -11.43 8.29 -18.92
CA GLN A 174 -10.50 7.34 -19.56
C GLN A 174 -9.07 7.88 -19.70
N LEU A 175 -8.72 8.93 -18.94
CA LEU A 175 -7.37 9.48 -18.89
C LEU A 175 -6.49 8.61 -17.97
N SER A 176 -5.17 8.67 -18.20
CA SER A 176 -4.21 7.94 -17.35
C SER A 176 -4.40 8.28 -15.88
N PRO A 177 -4.36 7.29 -14.97
CA PRO A 177 -4.42 7.51 -13.52
C PRO A 177 -3.37 8.50 -13.01
N PHE A 178 -2.24 8.60 -13.69
CA PHE A 178 -1.18 9.56 -13.40
C PHE A 178 -1.66 11.01 -13.44
N LEU A 179 -2.49 11.39 -14.41
CA LEU A 179 -3.05 12.75 -14.51
C LEU A 179 -3.95 13.06 -13.31
N GLY A 180 -4.79 12.12 -12.90
CA GLY A 180 -5.61 12.24 -11.69
C GLY A 180 -4.74 12.46 -10.44
N ALA A 181 -3.67 11.68 -10.29
CA ALA A 181 -2.73 11.81 -9.18
C ALA A 181 -2.00 13.17 -9.17
N CYS A 182 -1.60 13.68 -10.33
CA CYS A 182 -1.00 15.02 -10.47
C CYS A 182 -1.98 16.12 -10.08
N CYS A 183 -3.24 16.02 -10.48
CA CYS A 183 -4.28 16.99 -10.09
C CYS A 183 -4.48 17.03 -8.57
N VAL A 184 -4.62 15.86 -7.94
CA VAL A 184 -4.76 15.75 -6.48
C VAL A 184 -3.54 16.33 -5.76
N LEU A 185 -2.34 16.00 -6.23
CA LEU A 185 -1.10 16.54 -5.67
C LEU A 185 -1.04 18.06 -5.80
N ALA A 186 -1.42 18.62 -6.94
CA ALA A 186 -1.43 20.07 -7.17
C ALA A 186 -2.41 20.78 -6.22
N VAL A 187 -3.61 20.24 -6.04
CA VAL A 187 -4.60 20.78 -5.09
C VAL A 187 -4.08 20.70 -3.66
N LEU A 188 -3.56 19.54 -3.26
CA LEU A 188 -3.01 19.37 -1.91
C LEU A 188 -1.81 20.29 -1.67
N TRP A 189 -0.96 20.48 -2.68
CA TRP A 189 0.16 21.43 -2.62
C TRP A 189 -0.32 22.86 -2.39
N MET A 190 -1.31 23.28 -3.16
CA MET A 190 -1.91 24.60 -3.01
C MET A 190 -2.48 24.83 -1.61
N VAL A 191 -3.23 23.84 -1.09
CA VAL A 191 -3.81 23.90 0.26
C VAL A 191 -2.70 23.94 1.33
N ASN A 192 -1.67 23.12 1.17
CA ASN A 192 -0.51 23.11 2.07
C ASN A 192 0.22 24.47 2.10
N GLU A 193 0.44 25.07 0.94
CA GLU A 193 1.09 26.38 0.82
C GLU A 193 0.25 27.50 1.48
N LEU A 194 -1.06 27.49 1.23
CA LEU A 194 -1.99 28.47 1.82
C LEU A 194 -1.99 28.42 3.35
N PHE A 195 -2.01 27.20 3.93
CA PHE A 195 -2.05 27.04 5.37
C PHE A 195 -0.73 27.32 6.05
N ASN A 196 0.38 26.98 5.41
CA ASN A 196 1.73 27.17 5.95
C ASN A 196 2.37 28.53 5.57
N ARG A 197 1.71 29.36 4.76
CA ARG A 197 2.26 30.63 4.25
C ARG A 197 2.76 31.58 5.34
N LYS A 198 2.09 31.63 6.50
CA LYS A 198 2.49 32.46 7.63
C LYS A 198 3.68 31.92 8.43
N LEU A 199 4.03 30.65 8.22
CA LEU A 199 5.01 29.89 9.00
C LEU A 199 6.28 29.59 8.19
N MET A 200 6.29 29.96 6.90
CA MET A 200 7.39 29.66 5.97
C MET A 200 8.72 30.35 6.28
N ASN A 201 8.74 31.30 7.22
CA ASN A 201 9.95 32.02 7.63
C ASN A 201 10.72 31.39 8.80
N ASP A 202 10.18 30.35 9.43
CA ASP A 202 10.84 29.62 10.52
C ASP A 202 11.64 28.43 10.00
N ASP A 203 12.89 28.27 10.46
CA ASP A 203 13.81 27.19 10.03
C ASP A 203 13.23 25.78 10.20
N ALA A 204 12.39 25.55 11.21
CA ALA A 204 11.66 24.31 11.43
C ALA A 204 10.66 23.99 10.30
N MET A 205 10.16 25.01 9.59
CA MET A 205 9.19 24.89 8.51
C MET A 205 9.85 24.65 7.14
N ILE A 206 11.11 24.99 6.98
CA ILE A 206 11.85 24.72 5.74
C ILE A 206 11.89 23.21 5.46
N GLN A 207 11.88 22.37 6.50
CA GLN A 207 11.82 20.91 6.36
C GLN A 207 10.46 20.38 5.85
N ARG A 208 9.40 21.18 5.95
CA ARG A 208 8.04 20.83 5.50
C ARG A 208 7.73 21.29 4.08
N GLN A 209 8.65 22.01 3.47
CA GLN A 209 8.50 22.39 2.06
C GLN A 209 8.48 21.13 1.19
N ILE A 210 7.52 21.08 0.27
CA ILE A 210 7.31 19.94 -0.64
C ILE A 210 8.57 19.53 -1.41
N PRO A 211 9.44 20.44 -1.89
CA PRO A 211 10.69 20.03 -2.53
C PRO A 211 11.61 19.18 -1.66
N ARG A 212 11.66 19.44 -0.34
CA ARG A 212 12.45 18.60 0.59
C ARG A 212 11.80 17.26 0.89
N VAL A 213 10.48 17.23 1.02
CA VAL A 213 9.71 16.01 1.16
C VAL A 213 9.94 15.08 -0.05
N LEU A 214 9.93 15.65 -1.26
CA LEU A 214 10.24 14.93 -2.50
C LEU A 214 11.67 14.38 -2.50
N GLN A 215 12.65 15.15 -2.02
CA GLN A 215 14.06 14.80 -2.10
C GLN A 215 14.43 13.59 -1.24
N TYR A 216 13.87 13.44 -0.05
CA TYR A 216 14.29 12.41 0.91
C TYR A 216 13.51 11.09 0.86
N GLY A 217 12.26 11.10 0.42
CA GLY A 217 11.43 9.89 0.40
C GLY A 217 11.11 9.40 -1.00
N VAL A 218 10.66 10.32 -1.85
CA VAL A 218 10.09 9.97 -3.15
C VAL A 218 11.17 9.56 -4.16
N ILE A 219 12.31 10.25 -4.20
CA ILE A 219 13.40 9.95 -5.15
C ILE A 219 13.97 8.57 -4.89
N GLN A 220 14.19 8.17 -3.63
CA GLN A 220 14.69 6.85 -3.30
C GLN A 220 13.74 5.75 -3.78
N MET A 221 12.43 5.92 -3.55
CA MET A 221 11.42 4.97 -4.02
C MET A 221 11.36 4.89 -5.54
N MET A 222 11.45 6.02 -6.24
CA MET A 222 11.49 6.04 -7.71
C MET A 222 12.73 5.33 -8.26
N LEU A 223 13.90 5.57 -7.69
CA LEU A 223 15.15 4.89 -8.10
C LEU A 223 15.09 3.39 -7.84
N PHE A 224 14.49 2.97 -6.72
CA PHE A 224 14.29 1.56 -6.40
C PHE A 224 13.39 0.86 -7.43
N VAL A 225 12.21 1.41 -7.70
CA VAL A 225 11.28 0.86 -8.70
C VAL A 225 11.91 0.84 -10.09
N MET A 226 12.59 1.93 -10.48
CA MET A 226 13.30 1.99 -11.77
C MET A 226 14.39 0.92 -11.86
N GLY A 227 15.16 0.71 -10.79
CA GLY A 227 16.18 -0.34 -10.73
C GLY A 227 15.60 -1.74 -10.93
N ILE A 228 14.47 -2.05 -10.28
CA ILE A 228 13.76 -3.32 -10.46
C ILE A 228 13.28 -3.48 -11.91
N MET A 229 12.63 -2.45 -12.47
CA MET A 229 12.14 -2.50 -13.86
C MET A 229 13.28 -2.72 -14.86
N LEU A 230 14.42 -2.07 -14.66
CA LEU A 230 15.62 -2.28 -15.49
C LEU A 230 16.18 -3.69 -15.33
N ALA A 231 16.31 -4.18 -14.10
CA ALA A 231 16.82 -5.53 -13.85
C ALA A 231 15.95 -6.60 -14.48
N VAL A 232 14.63 -6.55 -14.30
CA VAL A 232 13.69 -7.48 -14.93
C VAL A 232 13.70 -7.33 -16.46
N GLY A 233 13.82 -6.09 -16.98
CA GLY A 233 13.94 -5.82 -18.42
C GLY A 233 15.19 -6.48 -19.01
N VAL A 234 16.34 -6.37 -18.35
CA VAL A 234 17.59 -7.04 -18.80
C VAL A 234 17.42 -8.56 -18.79
N VAL A 235 16.83 -9.13 -17.74
CA VAL A 235 16.55 -10.58 -17.66
C VAL A 235 15.60 -11.02 -18.79
N ASN A 236 14.61 -10.19 -19.12
CA ASN A 236 13.70 -10.46 -20.25
C ASN A 236 14.44 -10.50 -21.59
N GLU A 237 15.34 -9.54 -21.86
CA GLU A 237 16.15 -9.49 -23.08
C GLU A 237 17.11 -10.70 -23.23
N THR A 238 17.53 -11.34 -22.13
CA THR A 238 18.33 -12.57 -22.18
C THR A 238 17.54 -13.79 -22.63
N GLY A 239 16.22 -13.70 -22.76
CA GLY A 239 15.31 -14.81 -23.05
C GLY A 239 15.05 -15.75 -21.88
N ALA A 240 15.60 -15.49 -20.70
CA ALA A 240 15.42 -16.34 -19.53
C ALA A 240 13.95 -16.42 -19.10
N LEU A 241 13.22 -15.31 -19.15
CA LEU A 241 11.78 -15.31 -18.82
C LEU A 241 10.96 -16.10 -19.82
N ALA A 242 11.31 -16.10 -21.12
CA ALA A 242 10.66 -16.93 -22.14
C ALA A 242 10.87 -18.42 -21.87
N THR A 243 12.06 -18.84 -21.45
CA THR A 243 12.36 -20.23 -21.06
C THR A 243 11.54 -20.65 -19.82
N VAL A 244 11.41 -19.75 -18.82
CA VAL A 244 10.56 -19.99 -17.65
C VAL A 244 9.10 -20.14 -18.05
N ARG A 245 8.61 -19.29 -18.96
CA ARG A 245 7.25 -19.38 -19.50
C ARG A 245 7.00 -20.70 -20.18
N GLU A 246 7.89 -21.12 -21.09
CA GLU A 246 7.78 -22.40 -21.79
C GLU A 246 7.75 -23.60 -20.81
N PHE A 247 8.59 -23.56 -19.77
CA PHE A 247 8.59 -24.56 -18.72
C PHE A 247 7.24 -24.61 -17.96
N ILE A 248 6.69 -23.44 -17.63
CA ILE A 248 5.41 -23.32 -16.93
C ILE A 248 4.27 -23.84 -17.82
N ASP A 249 4.20 -23.40 -19.07
CA ASP A 249 3.15 -23.79 -20.02
C ASP A 249 3.14 -25.29 -20.29
N ASN A 250 4.30 -25.96 -20.25
CA ASN A 250 4.42 -27.39 -20.45
C ASN A 250 4.13 -28.23 -19.20
N ASN A 251 4.33 -27.72 -17.99
CA ASN A 251 4.28 -28.51 -16.76
C ASN A 251 3.19 -28.06 -15.77
N ILE A 252 2.71 -26.83 -15.87
CA ILE A 252 1.85 -26.24 -14.84
C ILE A 252 0.62 -25.58 -15.47
N ASN A 253 -0.47 -26.34 -15.56
CA ASN A 253 -1.74 -25.87 -16.14
C ASN A 253 -2.73 -25.32 -15.08
N ASN A 254 -2.25 -24.92 -13.90
CA ASN A 254 -3.12 -24.47 -12.83
C ASN A 254 -2.66 -23.14 -12.24
N VAL A 255 -3.51 -22.12 -12.38
CA VAL A 255 -3.29 -20.76 -11.88
C VAL A 255 -3.04 -20.71 -10.36
N TRP A 256 -3.65 -21.61 -9.60
CA TRP A 256 -3.45 -21.68 -8.15
C TRP A 256 -2.05 -22.13 -7.76
N ILE A 257 -1.45 -23.03 -8.55
CA ILE A 257 -0.07 -23.48 -8.33
C ILE A 257 0.88 -22.30 -8.62
N LEU A 258 0.63 -21.52 -9.67
CA LEU A 258 1.39 -20.30 -9.96
C LEU A 258 1.27 -19.28 -8.82
N GLY A 259 0.08 -19.13 -8.26
CA GLY A 259 -0.14 -18.29 -7.07
C GLY A 259 0.67 -18.77 -5.85
N LEU A 260 0.72 -20.07 -5.58
CA LEU A 260 1.56 -20.62 -4.49
C LEU A 260 3.05 -20.43 -4.76
N MET A 261 3.50 -20.58 -5.99
CA MET A 261 4.89 -20.27 -6.38
C MET A 261 5.19 -18.80 -6.16
N SER A 262 4.31 -17.91 -6.58
CA SER A 262 4.46 -16.47 -6.35
C SER A 262 4.53 -16.14 -4.85
N ALA A 263 3.67 -16.73 -4.01
CA ALA A 263 3.73 -16.56 -2.57
C ALA A 263 5.08 -17.01 -1.98
N PHE A 264 5.59 -18.14 -2.43
CA PHE A 264 6.88 -18.65 -2.00
C PHE A 264 8.03 -17.71 -2.41
N PHE A 265 8.05 -17.25 -3.65
CA PHE A 265 9.08 -16.32 -4.12
C PHE A 265 8.98 -14.96 -3.43
N SER A 266 7.78 -14.47 -3.13
CA SER A 266 7.57 -13.20 -2.44
C SER A 266 8.16 -13.19 -1.01
N CYS A 267 8.32 -14.35 -0.37
CA CYS A 267 9.01 -14.44 0.93
C CYS A 267 10.52 -14.07 0.85
N PHE A 268 11.12 -14.15 -0.34
CA PHE A 268 12.56 -13.93 -0.52
C PHE A 268 12.87 -12.71 -1.39
N ILE A 269 11.96 -12.36 -2.28
CA ILE A 269 12.11 -11.28 -3.26
C ILE A 269 11.09 -10.19 -2.90
N ASP A 270 11.44 -8.94 -3.16
CA ASP A 270 10.52 -7.81 -2.97
C ASP A 270 9.17 -8.02 -3.70
N THR A 271 8.09 -7.57 -3.07
CA THR A 271 6.71 -7.74 -3.57
C THR A 271 6.52 -7.19 -4.98
N PHE A 272 7.09 -6.01 -5.25
CA PHE A 272 7.00 -5.37 -6.56
C PHE A 272 7.82 -6.13 -7.61
N ALA A 273 9.05 -6.54 -7.27
CA ALA A 273 9.91 -7.30 -8.18
C ALA A 273 9.29 -8.64 -8.56
N ASN A 274 8.68 -9.34 -7.59
CA ASN A 274 7.99 -10.60 -7.84
C ASN A 274 6.80 -10.41 -8.81
N ALA A 275 5.89 -9.50 -8.50
CA ALA A 275 4.71 -9.26 -9.33
C ALA A 275 5.07 -8.75 -10.74
N TYR A 276 6.07 -7.87 -10.85
CA TYR A 276 6.54 -7.36 -12.14
C TYR A 276 7.22 -8.43 -12.99
N SER A 277 7.91 -9.39 -12.37
CA SER A 277 8.47 -10.55 -13.08
C SER A 277 7.37 -11.43 -13.67
N TRP A 278 6.31 -11.72 -12.90
CA TRP A 278 5.15 -12.45 -13.43
C TRP A 278 4.44 -11.70 -14.55
N PHE A 279 4.32 -10.38 -14.43
CA PHE A 279 3.77 -9.55 -15.50
C PHE A 279 4.63 -9.60 -16.78
N SER A 280 5.95 -9.61 -16.64
CA SER A 280 6.88 -9.69 -17.78
C SER A 280 6.87 -11.08 -18.43
N ILE A 281 6.59 -12.15 -17.68
CA ILE A 281 6.50 -13.53 -18.21
C ILE A 281 5.24 -13.71 -19.05
N PHE A 282 4.07 -13.31 -18.54
CA PHE A 282 2.81 -13.67 -19.16
C PHE A 282 2.18 -12.55 -20.01
N GLY A 283 2.38 -11.28 -19.65
CA GLY A 283 1.70 -10.15 -20.31
C GLY A 283 0.17 -10.24 -20.20
N ILE A 284 -0.52 -9.30 -20.82
CA ILE A 284 -2.00 -9.33 -20.91
C ILE A 284 -2.37 -10.02 -22.21
N SER A 285 -3.12 -11.13 -22.11
CA SER A 285 -3.65 -11.81 -23.29
C SER A 285 -4.91 -11.10 -23.79
N GLU A 286 -4.92 -10.71 -25.06
CA GLU A 286 -6.15 -10.31 -25.73
C GLU A 286 -7.01 -11.56 -25.95
N LEU A 287 -8.32 -11.47 -25.65
CA LEU A 287 -9.28 -12.53 -25.92
C LEU A 287 -9.44 -12.69 -27.45
N GLN A 288 -8.60 -13.52 -28.04
CA GLN A 288 -8.83 -13.97 -29.43
C GLN A 288 -9.96 -14.98 -29.44
N ILE A 289 -10.79 -14.93 -30.45
CA ILE A 289 -11.94 -15.84 -30.66
C ILE A 289 -11.39 -17.26 -30.87
N ALA A 290 -11.35 -18.05 -29.79
CA ALA A 290 -10.83 -19.40 -29.78
C ALA A 290 -11.87 -20.39 -29.20
N THR A 291 -11.63 -21.67 -29.38
CA THR A 291 -12.51 -22.75 -28.89
C THR A 291 -12.76 -22.70 -27.38
N PRO A 292 -13.90 -23.25 -26.86
CA PRO A 292 -14.31 -23.13 -25.46
C PRO A 292 -13.30 -23.63 -24.41
N GLU A 293 -12.43 -24.57 -24.75
CA GLU A 293 -11.37 -25.06 -23.87
C GLU A 293 -10.20 -24.10 -23.74
N VAL A 294 -9.78 -23.51 -24.86
CA VAL A 294 -8.72 -22.48 -24.89
C VAL A 294 -9.19 -21.17 -24.24
N LEU A 295 -10.49 -20.86 -24.28
CA LEU A 295 -11.09 -19.70 -23.62
C LEU A 295 -10.96 -19.74 -22.09
N LYS A 296 -10.94 -20.92 -21.44
CA LYS A 296 -10.78 -21.02 -19.98
C LYS A 296 -9.39 -20.63 -19.52
N ASP A 297 -8.35 -21.04 -20.23
CA ASP A 297 -6.97 -20.73 -19.85
C ASP A 297 -6.60 -19.28 -20.23
N VAL A 298 -7.04 -18.83 -21.41
CA VAL A 298 -6.84 -17.44 -21.85
C VAL A 298 -7.61 -16.44 -20.98
N SER A 299 -8.79 -16.79 -20.50
CA SER A 299 -9.59 -15.89 -19.64
C SER A 299 -8.94 -15.57 -18.29
N ALA A 300 -8.08 -16.45 -17.77
CA ALA A 300 -7.36 -16.23 -16.54
C ALA A 300 -6.31 -15.12 -16.66
N PHE A 301 -5.72 -14.97 -17.84
CA PHE A 301 -4.66 -13.98 -18.16
C PHE A 301 -5.21 -12.72 -18.86
N ALA A 302 -6.49 -12.69 -19.18
CA ALA A 302 -7.15 -11.50 -19.73
C ALA A 302 -7.31 -10.40 -18.67
N GLN A 303 -7.75 -9.22 -19.11
CA GLN A 303 -8.07 -8.13 -18.18
C GLN A 303 -9.09 -8.58 -17.13
N ASN A 304 -8.82 -8.29 -15.87
CA ASN A 304 -9.58 -8.74 -14.69
C ASN A 304 -9.57 -10.26 -14.46
N GLY A 305 -8.68 -11.00 -15.10
CA GLY A 305 -8.52 -12.44 -14.92
C GLY A 305 -8.11 -12.81 -13.51
N SER A 306 -8.35 -14.08 -13.16
CA SER A 306 -8.03 -14.61 -11.82
C SER A 306 -6.53 -14.61 -11.53
N PHE A 307 -5.70 -14.84 -12.56
CA PHE A 307 -4.24 -14.85 -12.43
C PHE A 307 -3.69 -13.55 -11.84
N TRP A 308 -4.05 -12.38 -12.39
CA TRP A 308 -3.56 -11.09 -11.93
C TRP A 308 -3.94 -10.78 -10.48
N LYS A 309 -5.15 -11.17 -10.08
CA LYS A 309 -5.64 -10.99 -8.71
C LYS A 309 -4.91 -11.90 -7.72
N ILE A 310 -4.69 -13.16 -8.11
CA ILE A 310 -3.95 -14.13 -7.28
C ILE A 310 -2.50 -13.67 -7.13
N ILE A 311 -1.83 -13.27 -8.22
CA ILE A 311 -0.44 -12.80 -8.17
C ILE A 311 -0.33 -11.53 -7.30
N ALA A 312 -1.22 -10.55 -7.48
CA ALA A 312 -1.22 -9.35 -6.65
C ALA A 312 -1.38 -9.69 -5.16
N TYR A 313 -2.35 -10.54 -4.83
CA TYR A 313 -2.61 -10.95 -3.46
C TYR A 313 -1.45 -11.73 -2.83
N THR A 314 -0.93 -12.72 -3.55
CA THR A 314 0.17 -13.56 -3.04
C THR A 314 1.49 -12.81 -2.96
N SER A 315 1.76 -11.89 -3.88
CA SER A 315 2.95 -11.04 -3.81
C SER A 315 2.88 -10.07 -2.63
N ALA A 316 1.73 -9.48 -2.35
CA ALA A 316 1.58 -8.51 -1.26
C ALA A 316 1.61 -9.15 0.14
N LEU A 317 1.25 -10.43 0.28
CA LEU A 317 1.16 -11.12 1.57
C LEU A 317 2.33 -12.07 1.84
N GLY A 318 3.05 -12.53 0.81
CA GLY A 318 4.26 -13.36 0.94
C GLY A 318 5.44 -12.54 1.37
#